data_98a5c876d948655aa086615a3b56d44b
#
_entry.id   98a5c876d948655aa086615a3b56d44b
#
_cell.length_a   1.000
_cell.length_b   1.000
_cell.length_c   1.000
_cell.angle_alpha   90.00
_cell.angle_beta   90.00
_cell.angle_gamma   90.00
#
_symmetry.space_group_name_H-M   'P 1'
#
loop_
_entity.id
_entity.type
_entity.pdbx_description
1 polymer ?
#
loop_
_entity_poly.entity_id
_entity_poly.type
_entity_poly.pdbx_seq_one_letter_code
_entity_poly.pdbx_strand_id
1 'polypeptide(L)'
;SLNVPAVRTLVMVSPDAFHRQLKAVGLPLRESGGYHGYSLALGSAETSLLDLTNSYRTLANGGVWSPLRWQATPVSRLAPAEMPRRVMPADVAYLVSDILADNTARSLTFGLDSVLATRGFAAVKTGTSKDMRDNWCVGYTRRYTVGVWVGNASGSPMRNVSGVSGAAPIWAG
;
A
#
# COMPACT_ATOMS: atom_id res chain seq x y z
N SER A 1 -5.16 -11.35 1.70
CA SER A 1 -6.14 -11.15 0.61
C SER A 1 -5.99 -12.22 -0.45
N LEU A 2 -7.11 -12.69 -0.97
CA LEU A 2 -7.13 -13.68 -2.04
C LEU A 2 -7.17 -12.97 -3.40
N ASN A 3 -6.41 -13.48 -4.39
CA ASN A 3 -6.32 -12.87 -5.72
C ASN A 3 -7.66 -12.85 -6.47
N VAL A 4 -8.43 -13.94 -6.41
CA VAL A 4 -9.70 -14.05 -7.13
C VAL A 4 -10.72 -12.99 -6.69
N PRO A 5 -11.00 -12.77 -5.39
CA PRO A 5 -11.85 -11.67 -4.95
C PRO A 5 -11.36 -10.30 -5.38
N ALA A 6 -10.05 -10.04 -5.31
CA ALA A 6 -9.47 -8.76 -5.72
C ALA A 6 -9.75 -8.46 -7.21
N VAL A 7 -9.50 -9.44 -8.09
CA VAL A 7 -9.79 -9.30 -9.52
C VAL A 7 -11.29 -9.14 -9.79
N ARG A 8 -12.15 -9.93 -9.11
CA ARG A 8 -13.62 -9.78 -9.25
C ARG A 8 -14.09 -8.39 -8.83
N THR A 9 -13.55 -7.83 -7.76
CA THR A 9 -13.87 -6.47 -7.35
C THR A 9 -13.44 -5.45 -8.41
N LEU A 10 -12.25 -5.63 -9.02
CA LEU A 10 -11.81 -4.74 -10.09
C LEU A 10 -12.70 -4.83 -11.35
N VAL A 11 -13.24 -6.01 -11.66
CA VAL A 11 -14.22 -6.16 -12.75
C VAL A 11 -15.47 -5.30 -12.51
N MET A 12 -15.92 -5.20 -11.25
CA MET A 12 -17.08 -4.38 -10.90
C MET A 12 -16.79 -2.87 -10.94
N VAL A 13 -15.55 -2.47 -10.69
CA VAL A 13 -15.12 -1.06 -10.60
C VAL A 13 -14.59 -0.52 -11.91
N SER A 14 -13.97 -1.32 -12.72
CA SER A 14 -13.16 -1.09 -13.93
C SER A 14 -11.70 -0.72 -13.64
N PRO A 15 -10.75 -1.16 -14.51
CA PRO A 15 -9.33 -0.82 -14.39
C PRO A 15 -9.07 0.69 -14.44
N ASP A 16 -9.77 1.44 -15.27
CA ASP A 16 -9.56 2.89 -15.40
C ASP A 16 -10.02 3.67 -14.17
N ALA A 17 -11.15 3.27 -13.56
CA ALA A 17 -11.61 3.90 -12.32
C ALA A 17 -10.63 3.63 -11.18
N PHE A 18 -10.14 2.41 -11.07
CA PHE A 18 -9.13 2.05 -10.07
C PHE A 18 -7.80 2.76 -10.32
N HIS A 19 -7.34 2.83 -11.57
CA HIS A 19 -6.14 3.57 -11.95
C HIS A 19 -6.24 5.06 -11.55
N ARG A 20 -7.37 5.72 -11.81
CA ARG A 20 -7.59 7.10 -11.36
C ARG A 20 -7.47 7.23 -9.85
N GLN A 21 -8.00 6.28 -9.09
CA GLN A 21 -7.91 6.30 -7.63
C GLN A 21 -6.47 6.08 -7.14
N LEU A 22 -5.71 5.18 -7.78
CA LEU A 22 -4.29 4.98 -7.47
C LEU A 22 -3.47 6.25 -7.72
N LYS A 23 -3.73 6.96 -8.80
CA LYS A 23 -3.11 8.28 -9.06
C LYS A 23 -3.54 9.33 -8.04
N ALA A 24 -4.79 9.33 -7.62
CA ALA A 24 -5.28 10.28 -6.64
C ALA A 24 -4.59 10.12 -5.27
N VAL A 25 -4.29 8.88 -4.85
CA VAL A 25 -3.53 8.61 -3.62
C VAL A 25 -2.01 8.82 -3.78
N GLY A 26 -1.55 9.25 -4.97
CA GLY A 26 -0.18 9.72 -5.21
C GLY A 26 0.75 8.74 -5.92
N LEU A 27 0.25 7.62 -6.46
CA LEU A 27 1.08 6.73 -7.26
C LEU A 27 1.30 7.32 -8.67
N PRO A 28 2.56 7.53 -9.12
CA PRO A 28 2.88 8.16 -10.39
C PRO A 28 2.79 7.17 -11.57
N LEU A 29 1.63 6.53 -11.73
CA LEU A 29 1.42 5.54 -12.80
C LEU A 29 1.46 6.22 -14.16
N ARG A 30 2.34 5.73 -15.04
CA ARG A 30 2.55 6.27 -16.40
C ARG A 30 1.52 5.74 -17.37
N GLU A 31 1.32 4.42 -17.35
CA GLU A 31 0.43 3.71 -18.25
C GLU A 31 -1.04 3.82 -17.82
N SER A 32 -1.96 3.64 -18.76
CA SER A 32 -3.40 3.69 -18.48
C SER A 32 -3.90 2.46 -17.70
N GLY A 33 -5.10 2.55 -17.14
CA GLY A 33 -5.77 1.40 -16.52
C GLY A 33 -6.00 0.26 -17.51
N GLY A 34 -6.33 0.58 -18.77
CA GLY A 34 -6.50 -0.40 -19.84
C GLY A 34 -5.23 -1.14 -20.23
N TYR A 35 -4.06 -0.49 -20.15
CA TYR A 35 -2.75 -1.14 -20.37
C TYR A 35 -2.51 -2.25 -19.32
N HIS A 36 -2.74 -1.97 -18.06
CA HIS A 36 -2.57 -2.95 -16.97
C HIS A 36 -3.70 -3.99 -16.95
N GLY A 37 -4.89 -3.62 -17.42
CA GLY A 37 -6.07 -4.47 -17.36
C GLY A 37 -6.40 -4.90 -15.92
N TYR A 38 -6.96 -6.07 -15.78
CA TYR A 38 -7.37 -6.62 -14.48
C TYR A 38 -6.20 -7.07 -13.59
N SER A 39 -4.99 -7.21 -14.14
CA SER A 39 -3.79 -7.51 -13.36
C SER A 39 -3.39 -6.36 -12.42
N LEU A 40 -3.93 -5.15 -12.65
CA LEU A 40 -3.76 -4.00 -11.76
C LEU A 40 -4.23 -4.31 -10.32
N ALA A 41 -5.27 -5.13 -10.16
CA ALA A 41 -5.73 -5.59 -8.84
C ALA A 41 -4.69 -6.44 -8.08
N LEU A 42 -3.72 -6.99 -8.79
CA LEU A 42 -2.66 -7.84 -8.25
C LEU A 42 -1.30 -7.13 -8.17
N GLY A 43 -1.26 -5.84 -8.49
CA GLY A 43 -0.05 -5.02 -8.37
C GLY A 43 0.86 -5.09 -9.59
N SER A 44 0.32 -5.18 -10.81
CA SER A 44 1.11 -5.18 -12.06
C SER A 44 1.75 -3.84 -12.40
N ALA A 45 1.35 -2.76 -11.73
CA ALA A 45 1.93 -1.44 -11.95
C ALA A 45 3.18 -1.25 -11.08
N GLU A 46 4.26 -0.79 -11.72
CA GLU A 46 5.50 -0.47 -11.03
C GLU A 46 5.36 0.81 -10.19
N THR A 47 5.97 0.81 -9.01
CA THR A 47 5.99 1.97 -8.12
C THR A 47 7.25 1.97 -7.25
N SER A 48 7.66 3.15 -6.79
CA SER A 48 8.74 3.26 -5.81
C SER A 48 8.25 2.92 -4.39
N LEU A 49 9.18 2.48 -3.53
CA LEU A 49 8.88 2.29 -2.10
C LEU A 49 8.36 3.58 -1.47
N LEU A 50 8.93 4.71 -1.86
CA LEU A 50 8.57 6.02 -1.34
C LEU A 50 7.12 6.40 -1.69
N ASP A 51 6.74 6.26 -2.97
CA ASP A 51 5.39 6.61 -3.44
C ASP A 51 4.34 5.67 -2.85
N LEU A 52 4.64 4.37 -2.79
CA LEU A 52 3.74 3.40 -2.16
C LEU A 52 3.56 3.70 -0.67
N THR A 53 4.63 3.99 0.06
CA THR A 53 4.54 4.34 1.48
C THR A 53 3.74 5.62 1.67
N ASN A 54 3.92 6.63 0.81
CA ASN A 54 3.14 7.86 0.85
C ASN A 54 1.65 7.64 0.52
N SER A 55 1.32 6.68 -0.35
CA SER A 55 -0.08 6.33 -0.61
C SER A 55 -0.75 5.71 0.61
N TYR A 56 -0.04 4.90 1.39
CA TYR A 56 -0.53 4.37 2.67
C TYR A 56 -0.66 5.47 3.74
N ARG A 57 0.22 6.48 3.73
CA ARG A 57 0.06 7.66 4.57
C ARG A 57 -1.24 8.41 4.29
N THR A 58 -1.73 8.37 3.06
CA THR A 58 -3.05 8.93 2.71
C THR A 58 -4.18 8.22 3.46
N LEU A 59 -4.12 6.90 3.60
CA LEU A 59 -5.07 6.15 4.43
C LEU A 59 -4.93 6.51 5.91
N ALA A 60 -3.71 6.55 6.43
CA ALA A 60 -3.41 6.96 7.81
C ALA A 60 -3.95 8.35 8.15
N ASN A 61 -3.96 9.26 7.18
CA ASN A 61 -4.49 10.62 7.28
C ASN A 61 -5.99 10.74 6.94
N GLY A 62 -6.75 9.65 7.05
CA GLY A 62 -8.19 9.66 6.82
C GLY A 62 -8.58 10.06 5.40
N GLY A 63 -7.81 9.68 4.39
CA GLY A 63 -8.07 9.96 2.99
C GLY A 63 -7.56 11.32 2.49
N VAL A 64 -6.67 11.97 3.23
CA VAL A 64 -6.02 13.22 2.83
C VAL A 64 -4.61 12.94 2.31
N TRP A 65 -4.39 13.13 1.03
CA TRP A 65 -3.08 13.07 0.41
C TRP A 65 -2.32 14.39 0.57
N SER A 66 -1.01 14.30 0.80
CA SER A 66 -0.08 15.43 0.68
C SER A 66 1.27 14.96 0.16
N PRO A 67 2.04 15.83 -0.55
CA PRO A 67 3.38 15.49 -0.99
C PRO A 67 4.30 15.25 0.22
N LEU A 68 5.38 14.52 -0.03
CA LEU A 68 6.43 14.33 0.96
C LEU A 68 7.20 15.63 1.16
N ARG A 69 7.60 15.88 2.40
CA ARG A 69 8.43 17.02 2.79
C ARG A 69 9.60 16.55 3.61
N TRP A 70 10.77 16.99 3.23
CA TRP A 70 12.02 16.71 3.92
C TRP A 70 12.35 17.78 4.97
N GLN A 71 11.66 18.92 4.89
CA GLN A 71 11.81 20.05 5.82
C GLN A 71 10.42 20.52 6.26
N ALA A 72 10.34 21.00 7.50
CA ALA A 72 9.13 21.65 8.01
C ALA A 72 8.94 22.99 7.30
N THR A 73 7.90 23.09 6.47
CA THR A 73 7.53 24.33 5.79
C THR A 73 6.17 24.79 6.31
N PRO A 74 6.03 26.04 6.79
CA PRO A 74 4.74 26.58 7.18
C PRO A 74 3.71 26.47 6.04
N VAL A 75 2.47 26.11 6.38
CA VAL A 75 1.38 25.92 5.39
C VAL A 75 1.18 27.19 4.54
N SER A 76 1.33 28.37 5.12
CA SER A 76 1.23 29.67 4.44
C SER A 76 2.26 29.90 3.31
N ARG A 77 3.32 29.08 3.24
CA ARG A 77 4.37 29.16 2.22
C ARG A 77 4.30 28.06 1.19
N LEU A 78 3.24 27.22 1.23
CA LEU A 78 3.09 26.13 0.28
C LEU A 78 2.49 26.61 -1.03
N ALA A 79 3.03 26.14 -2.14
CA ALA A 79 2.37 26.26 -3.43
C ALA A 79 1.05 25.46 -3.45
N PRO A 80 0.05 25.84 -4.27
CA PRO A 80 -1.22 25.12 -4.36
C PRO A 80 -1.07 23.61 -4.61
N ALA A 81 -0.08 23.21 -5.43
CA ALA A 81 0.21 21.81 -5.71
C ALA A 81 0.76 21.03 -4.50
N GLU A 82 1.29 21.73 -3.49
CA GLU A 82 1.84 21.16 -2.27
C GLU A 82 0.83 21.10 -1.13
N MET A 83 -0.37 21.65 -1.35
CA MET A 83 -1.42 21.65 -0.34
C MET A 83 -2.00 20.24 -0.15
N PRO A 84 -2.28 19.85 1.09
CA PRO A 84 -3.02 18.62 1.36
C PRO A 84 -4.39 18.65 0.65
N ARG A 85 -4.79 17.54 0.05
CA ARG A 85 -6.08 17.41 -0.63
C ARG A 85 -6.79 16.12 -0.23
N ARG A 86 -8.09 16.18 -0.04
CA ARG A 86 -8.90 14.99 0.18
C ARG A 86 -9.07 14.23 -1.13
N VAL A 87 -8.71 12.95 -1.12
CA VAL A 87 -8.76 12.07 -2.30
C VAL A 87 -9.65 10.86 -2.09
N MET A 88 -10.10 10.64 -0.86
CA MET A 88 -11.15 9.68 -0.53
C MET A 88 -11.93 10.14 0.71
N PRO A 89 -13.18 9.71 0.88
CA PRO A 89 -13.97 9.96 2.08
C PRO A 89 -13.28 9.39 3.34
N ALA A 90 -13.46 10.04 4.47
CA ALA A 90 -12.79 9.63 5.72
C ALA A 90 -13.30 8.27 6.24
N ASP A 91 -14.58 8.00 6.09
CA ASP A 91 -15.22 6.73 6.42
C ASP A 91 -14.67 5.57 5.56
N VAL A 92 -14.45 5.81 4.26
CA VAL A 92 -13.80 4.82 3.37
C VAL A 92 -12.37 4.54 3.82
N ALA A 93 -11.58 5.59 4.14
CA ALA A 93 -10.23 5.41 4.65
C ALA A 93 -10.23 4.65 6.00
N TYR A 94 -11.22 4.92 6.86
CA TYR A 94 -11.40 4.19 8.11
C TYR A 94 -11.71 2.71 7.87
N LEU A 95 -12.69 2.39 7.01
CA LEU A 95 -13.03 0.99 6.69
C LEU A 95 -11.84 0.21 6.14
N VAL A 96 -11.07 0.81 5.23
CA VAL A 96 -9.85 0.17 4.71
C VAL A 96 -8.82 -0.04 5.83
N SER A 97 -8.64 0.93 6.72
CA SER A 97 -7.72 0.84 7.85
C SER A 97 -8.14 -0.26 8.83
N ASP A 98 -9.43 -0.38 9.13
CA ASP A 98 -10.00 -1.40 9.98
C ASP A 98 -9.76 -2.81 9.42
N ILE A 99 -10.04 -3.01 8.11
CA ILE A 99 -9.75 -4.26 7.40
C ILE A 99 -8.25 -4.60 7.46
N LEU A 100 -7.37 -3.61 7.27
CA LEU A 100 -5.92 -3.80 7.30
C LEU A 100 -5.37 -4.01 8.73
N ALA A 101 -6.09 -3.61 9.75
CA ALA A 101 -5.73 -3.83 11.16
C ALA A 101 -6.27 -5.15 11.73
N ASP A 102 -7.24 -5.80 11.06
CA ASP A 102 -7.89 -7.02 11.53
C ASP A 102 -6.94 -8.22 11.50
N ASN A 103 -6.49 -8.64 12.69
CA ASN A 103 -5.65 -9.82 12.86
C ASN A 103 -6.42 -11.12 12.59
N THR A 104 -7.73 -11.16 12.88
CA THR A 104 -8.55 -12.36 12.70
C THR A 104 -8.67 -12.70 11.22
N ALA A 105 -8.93 -11.70 10.38
CA ALA A 105 -8.96 -11.89 8.92
C ALA A 105 -7.60 -12.34 8.37
N ARG A 106 -6.49 -11.92 8.97
CA ARG A 106 -5.13 -12.34 8.57
C ARG A 106 -4.76 -13.74 9.03
N SER A 107 -5.30 -14.19 10.15
CA SER A 107 -4.93 -15.49 10.76
C SER A 107 -5.21 -16.67 9.82
N LEU A 108 -6.23 -16.59 8.99
CA LEU A 108 -6.56 -17.60 8.00
C LEU A 108 -5.43 -17.81 6.95
N THR A 109 -4.62 -16.78 6.71
CA THR A 109 -3.55 -16.84 5.70
C THR A 109 -2.16 -16.99 6.31
N PHE A 110 -1.92 -16.40 7.50
CA PHE A 110 -0.58 -16.25 8.09
C PHE A 110 -0.45 -16.88 9.48
N GLY A 111 -1.52 -17.48 10.02
CA GLY A 111 -1.55 -18.00 11.39
C GLY A 111 -1.73 -16.91 12.45
N LEU A 112 -2.03 -17.36 13.68
CA LEU A 112 -2.28 -16.46 14.82
C LEU A 112 -0.98 -15.80 15.33
N ASP A 113 0.14 -16.52 15.25
CA ASP A 113 1.47 -16.09 15.74
C ASP A 113 2.33 -15.43 14.65
N SER A 114 1.68 -14.82 13.67
CA SER A 114 2.39 -14.12 12.60
C SER A 114 3.08 -12.86 13.14
N VAL A 115 4.25 -12.52 12.59
CA VAL A 115 4.94 -11.22 12.83
C VAL A 115 4.04 -10.01 12.50
N LEU A 116 2.96 -10.24 11.75
CA LEU A 116 1.94 -9.24 11.43
C LEU A 116 0.83 -9.15 12.48
N ALA A 117 0.91 -9.89 13.59
CA ALA A 117 -0.07 -9.83 14.68
C ALA A 117 0.10 -8.54 15.49
N THR A 118 -0.32 -7.42 14.93
CA THR A 118 -0.18 -6.07 15.50
C THR A 118 -1.17 -5.78 16.63
N ARG A 119 -2.00 -6.73 17.03
CA ARG A 119 -3.05 -6.57 18.06
C ARG A 119 -3.95 -5.35 17.82
N GLY A 120 -4.18 -4.99 16.55
CA GLY A 120 -5.04 -3.87 16.14
C GLY A 120 -4.41 -2.48 16.25
N PHE A 121 -3.14 -2.36 16.70
CA PHE A 121 -2.53 -1.02 16.80
C PHE A 121 -1.99 -0.49 15.47
N ALA A 122 -1.79 -1.33 14.48
CA ALA A 122 -1.30 -0.96 13.15
C ALA A 122 -2.09 -1.65 12.03
N ALA A 123 -2.38 -0.89 11.00
CA ALA A 123 -2.84 -1.41 9.72
C ALA A 123 -1.63 -1.80 8.87
N VAL A 124 -1.61 -3.03 8.31
CA VAL A 124 -0.45 -3.53 7.58
C VAL A 124 -0.85 -4.44 6.42
N LYS A 125 -0.07 -4.37 5.33
CA LYS A 125 -0.23 -5.22 4.15
C LYS A 125 1.12 -5.66 3.62
N THR A 126 1.25 -6.95 3.31
CA THR A 126 2.40 -7.52 2.60
C THR A 126 2.09 -7.71 1.12
N GLY A 127 3.15 -7.73 0.32
CA GLY A 127 3.10 -8.07 -1.10
C GLY A 127 4.29 -8.94 -1.46
N THR A 128 4.08 -9.82 -2.44
CA THR A 128 5.15 -10.63 -3.05
C THR A 128 4.92 -10.66 -4.55
N SER A 129 5.87 -10.19 -5.33
CA SER A 129 5.78 -10.23 -6.78
C SER A 129 6.08 -11.63 -7.33
N LYS A 130 5.85 -11.81 -8.63
CA LYS A 130 6.16 -13.06 -9.34
C LYS A 130 7.63 -13.41 -9.14
N ASP A 131 7.90 -14.71 -8.92
CA ASP A 131 9.24 -15.26 -8.69
C ASP A 131 9.93 -14.67 -7.44
N MET A 132 9.17 -14.12 -6.51
CA MET A 132 9.68 -13.53 -5.26
C MET A 132 10.70 -12.39 -5.47
N ARG A 133 10.62 -11.68 -6.62
CA ARG A 133 11.56 -10.60 -6.96
C ARG A 133 11.47 -9.43 -6.00
N ASP A 134 10.24 -9.13 -5.58
CA ASP A 134 9.93 -8.04 -4.66
C ASP A 134 9.13 -8.55 -3.48
N ASN A 135 9.61 -8.27 -2.29
CA ASN A 135 8.91 -8.55 -1.06
C ASN A 135 8.63 -7.22 -0.34
N TRP A 136 7.36 -6.96 -0.11
CA TRP A 136 6.88 -5.71 0.44
C TRP A 136 6.20 -5.93 1.79
N CYS A 137 6.39 -4.98 2.70
CA CYS A 137 5.56 -4.79 3.87
C CYS A 137 5.36 -3.30 4.09
N VAL A 138 4.11 -2.84 4.02
CA VAL A 138 3.77 -1.45 4.25
C VAL A 138 2.65 -1.38 5.28
N GLY A 139 2.80 -0.50 6.24
CA GLY A 139 1.80 -0.33 7.27
C GLY A 139 1.93 1.00 8.00
N TYR A 140 0.94 1.30 8.82
CA TYR A 140 0.88 2.57 9.54
C TYR A 140 0.18 2.43 10.89
N THR A 141 0.55 3.34 11.75
CA THR A 141 -0.09 3.62 13.03
C THR A 141 -0.66 5.04 13.01
N ARG A 142 -1.13 5.54 14.15
CA ARG A 142 -1.54 6.96 14.29
C ARG A 142 -0.39 7.96 14.10
N ARG A 143 0.88 7.53 14.20
CA ARG A 143 2.05 8.42 14.18
C ARG A 143 3.01 8.16 13.02
N TYR A 144 3.13 6.92 12.59
CA TYR A 144 4.14 6.51 11.63
C TYR A 144 3.51 5.74 10.48
N THR A 145 4.05 5.96 9.29
CA THR A 145 3.84 5.10 8.12
C THR A 145 5.19 4.55 7.72
N VAL A 146 5.30 3.23 7.67
CA VAL A 146 6.57 2.53 7.40
C VAL A 146 6.38 1.63 6.20
N GLY A 147 7.29 1.72 5.25
CA GLY A 147 7.40 0.81 4.10
C GLY A 147 8.73 0.10 4.11
N VAL A 148 8.71 -1.20 3.87
CA VAL A 148 9.91 -2.05 3.71
C VAL A 148 9.82 -2.79 2.39
N TRP A 149 10.91 -2.75 1.64
CA TRP A 149 11.11 -3.56 0.44
C TRP A 149 12.38 -4.39 0.58
N VAL A 150 12.28 -5.65 0.21
CA VAL A 150 13.41 -6.57 0.14
C VAL A 150 13.44 -7.19 -1.25
N GLY A 151 14.57 -7.06 -1.93
CA GLY A 151 14.76 -7.56 -3.28
C GLY A 151 16.20 -7.40 -3.75
N ASN A 152 16.50 -7.97 -4.91
CA ASN A 152 17.78 -7.78 -5.56
C ASN A 152 17.76 -6.49 -6.40
N ALA A 153 18.78 -5.65 -6.29
CA ALA A 153 18.91 -4.44 -7.09
C ALA A 153 18.90 -4.71 -8.61
N SER A 154 19.33 -5.91 -9.01
CA SER A 154 19.29 -6.39 -10.40
C SER A 154 17.90 -6.84 -10.87
N GLY A 155 16.90 -6.93 -9.98
CA GLY A 155 15.60 -7.52 -10.26
C GLY A 155 15.62 -9.05 -10.38
N SER A 156 16.72 -9.71 -9.98
CA SER A 156 16.81 -11.16 -10.00
C SER A 156 15.85 -11.82 -9.00
N PRO A 157 15.29 -12.99 -9.31
CA PRO A 157 14.45 -13.73 -8.37
C PRO A 157 15.15 -14.05 -7.06
N MET A 158 14.40 -14.03 -5.97
CA MET A 158 14.83 -14.59 -4.68
C MET A 158 14.26 -16.00 -4.51
N ARG A 159 14.68 -16.72 -3.48
CA ARG A 159 14.23 -18.09 -3.20
C ARG A 159 13.71 -18.22 -1.78
N ASN A 160 12.56 -18.89 -1.64
CA ASN A 160 11.94 -19.21 -0.34
C ASN A 160 11.72 -17.97 0.57
N VAL A 161 11.45 -16.81 -0.03
CA VAL A 161 11.21 -15.56 0.69
C VAL A 161 9.95 -14.88 0.15
N SER A 162 9.14 -14.37 1.05
CA SER A 162 7.91 -13.64 0.73
C SER A 162 7.83 -12.33 1.50
N GLY A 163 6.86 -11.48 1.23
CA GLY A 163 6.65 -10.27 2.01
C GLY A 163 6.52 -10.54 3.51
N VAL A 164 5.97 -11.69 3.89
CA VAL A 164 5.82 -12.09 5.31
C VAL A 164 7.12 -12.55 5.93
N SER A 165 7.95 -13.32 5.20
CA SER A 165 9.21 -13.86 5.74
C SER A 165 10.41 -12.95 5.50
N GLY A 166 10.37 -12.08 4.47
CA GLY A 166 11.45 -11.16 4.14
C GLY A 166 11.24 -9.74 4.69
N ALA A 167 10.18 -9.06 4.26
CA ALA A 167 9.96 -7.66 4.60
C ALA A 167 9.27 -7.44 5.96
N ALA A 168 8.32 -8.31 6.33
CA ALA A 168 7.53 -8.12 7.54
C ALA A 168 8.34 -8.19 8.86
N PRO A 169 9.37 -9.07 9.03
CA PRO A 169 10.20 -9.05 10.24
C PRO A 169 10.96 -7.74 10.43
N ILE A 170 11.43 -7.13 9.34
CA ILE A 170 12.11 -5.82 9.38
C ILE A 170 11.11 -4.71 9.71
N TRP A 171 9.89 -4.81 9.18
CA TRP A 171 8.83 -3.84 9.43
C TRP A 171 8.33 -3.87 10.89
N ALA A 172 8.33 -5.03 11.52
CA ALA A 172 7.81 -5.24 12.88
C ALA A 172 8.82 -4.91 13.99
N GLY A 173 10.12 -4.89 13.69
CA GLY A 173 11.22 -4.56 14.63
C GLY A 173 11.42 -3.07 14.76
#